data_d0446580bf0bd7414ac1d3cc87caa029
#
_entry.id   d0446580bf0bd7414ac1d3cc87caa029
#
_cell.length_a   1.000
_cell.length_b   1.000
_cell.length_c   1.000
_cell.angle_alpha   90.00
_cell.angle_beta   90.00
_cell.angle_gamma   90.00
#
_symmetry.space_group_name_H-M   'P 1'
#
loop_
_entity.id
_entity.type
_entity.pdbx_description
1 polymer ?
#
loop_
_entity_poly.entity_id
_entity_poly.type
_entity_poly.pdbx_seq_one_letter_code
_entity_poly.pdbx_strand_id
1 'polypeptide(L)'
;MYAMTLEINQICNLKCRYCYLGELDNSKMSYDTAINCIRLAFNNVKIHKDRTLWFDFVGGEALLDYKFVKELVDYILKMNEGENYNLQFSLTTNGTLLTENIVDWLAENKFSLKISLDGKKRINDMNRITTQGYSVHDKVTSNIPLIKRYEKKSGKYAQVTNVITRNNYIYYYESLCYLVEIGFKIIDTAIDFCVDWTNDELETIFDQIKKSYEFYITRIDEYGMERFHWSFIDELKNSVKEKKKFYSCGAGIVSLYVKINGDFYVIIPELSEPPVRTLGATIPENESHIFR
;
A
#
# COMPACT_ATOMS: atom_id res chain seq x y z
N MET A 1 -11.29 -1.70 -14.07
CA MET A 1 -10.15 -1.02 -13.40
C MET A 1 -8.89 -1.69 -13.83
N TYR A 2 -7.87 -0.92 -14.13
CA TYR A 2 -6.50 -1.41 -14.30
C TYR A 2 -5.59 -0.70 -13.28
N ALA A 3 -4.82 -1.45 -12.52
CA ALA A 3 -3.93 -0.92 -11.49
C ALA A 3 -2.47 -1.19 -11.87
N MET A 4 -1.60 -0.23 -11.62
CA MET A 4 -0.16 -0.37 -11.77
C MET A 4 0.54 0.14 -10.53
N THR A 5 1.23 -0.75 -9.84
CA THR A 5 2.11 -0.41 -8.72
C THR A 5 3.50 -0.15 -9.25
N LEU A 6 4.04 1.04 -8.99
CA LEU A 6 5.37 1.47 -9.40
C LEU A 6 6.30 1.50 -8.18
N GLU A 7 7.30 0.63 -8.16
CA GLU A 7 8.41 0.69 -7.21
C GLU A 7 9.40 1.75 -7.69
N ILE A 8 9.28 2.97 -7.17
CA ILE A 8 10.05 4.11 -7.68
C ILE A 8 11.47 4.18 -7.16
N ASN A 9 11.75 3.57 -6.01
CA ASN A 9 13.10 3.48 -5.45
C ASN A 9 13.27 2.30 -4.48
N GLN A 10 14.52 1.93 -4.25
CA GLN A 10 14.97 1.06 -3.17
C GLN A 10 15.80 1.83 -2.15
N ILE A 11 15.33 3.01 -1.75
CA ILE A 11 15.93 3.85 -0.72
C ILE A 11 14.93 4.01 0.42
N CYS A 12 15.37 3.75 1.64
CA CYS A 12 14.53 3.96 2.82
C CYS A 12 15.35 4.55 3.98
N ASN A 13 14.73 5.43 4.75
CA ASN A 13 15.31 5.93 5.99
C ASN A 13 15.06 5.01 7.20
N LEU A 14 14.40 3.86 6.98
CA LEU A 14 14.16 2.81 7.97
C LEU A 14 14.82 1.48 7.54
N LYS A 15 14.97 0.56 8.50
CA LYS A 15 15.37 -0.84 8.32
C LYS A 15 14.38 -1.76 9.04
N CYS A 16 13.16 -1.83 8.52
CA CYS A 16 12.12 -2.69 9.10
C CYS A 16 12.52 -4.16 8.99
N ARG A 17 12.35 -4.95 10.06
CA ARG A 17 12.78 -6.35 10.13
C ARG A 17 12.00 -7.28 9.18
N TYR A 18 10.79 -6.90 8.83
CA TYR A 18 9.90 -7.63 7.93
C TYR A 18 9.77 -6.96 6.55
N CYS A 19 10.76 -6.14 6.16
CA CYS A 19 10.70 -5.47 4.88
C CYS A 19 10.73 -6.50 3.75
N TYR A 20 9.64 -6.54 2.97
CA TYR A 20 9.52 -7.48 1.85
C TYR A 20 10.51 -7.19 0.70
N LEU A 21 11.07 -5.98 0.65
CA LEU A 21 12.11 -5.64 -0.34
C LEU A 21 13.49 -6.22 0.01
N GLY A 22 13.67 -6.81 1.21
CA GLY A 22 14.94 -7.36 1.63
C GLY A 22 16.03 -6.30 1.82
N GLU A 23 17.23 -6.56 1.28
CA GLU A 23 18.34 -5.62 1.30
C GLU A 23 18.17 -4.59 0.18
N LEU A 24 18.09 -3.31 0.57
CA LEU A 24 17.93 -2.20 -0.35
C LEU A 24 19.27 -1.83 -0.97
N ASP A 25 19.33 -1.65 -2.29
CA ASP A 25 20.54 -1.34 -3.06
C ASP A 25 20.71 0.15 -3.40
N ASN A 26 19.80 1.00 -2.92
CA ASN A 26 19.73 2.44 -3.18
C ASN A 26 19.48 2.81 -4.65
N SER A 27 19.00 1.90 -5.46
CA SER A 27 18.63 2.16 -6.84
C SER A 27 17.30 2.92 -6.96
N LYS A 28 17.07 3.52 -8.13
CA LYS A 28 15.86 4.29 -8.44
C LYS A 28 15.36 3.93 -9.84
N MET A 29 14.05 3.98 -10.01
CA MET A 29 13.43 3.86 -11.33
C MET A 29 13.84 5.05 -12.20
N SER A 30 14.25 4.78 -13.44
CA SER A 30 14.54 5.85 -14.39
C SER A 30 13.23 6.51 -14.88
N TYR A 31 13.33 7.79 -15.29
CA TYR A 31 12.17 8.48 -15.86
C TYR A 31 11.63 7.75 -17.09
N ASP A 32 12.49 7.29 -17.98
CA ASP A 32 12.10 6.57 -19.20
C ASP A 32 11.39 5.25 -18.87
N THR A 33 11.89 4.50 -17.89
CA THR A 33 11.21 3.28 -17.40
C THR A 33 9.82 3.59 -16.89
N ALA A 34 9.68 4.60 -16.01
CA ALA A 34 8.39 5.01 -15.46
C ALA A 34 7.39 5.44 -16.55
N ILE A 35 7.85 6.27 -17.52
CA ILE A 35 7.01 6.73 -18.63
C ILE A 35 6.53 5.58 -19.51
N ASN A 36 7.40 4.61 -19.81
CA ASN A 36 7.01 3.44 -20.59
C ASN A 36 5.97 2.58 -19.85
N CYS A 37 6.11 2.42 -18.53
CA CYS A 37 5.12 1.73 -17.70
C CYS A 37 3.78 2.47 -17.71
N ILE A 38 3.79 3.81 -17.54
CA ILE A 38 2.58 4.62 -17.58
C ILE A 38 1.89 4.49 -18.94
N ARG A 39 2.61 4.58 -20.05
CA ARG A 39 2.05 4.38 -21.40
C ARG A 39 1.42 3.00 -21.56
N LEU A 40 2.07 1.95 -21.05
CA LEU A 40 1.51 0.61 -21.04
C LEU A 40 0.20 0.56 -20.25
N ALA A 41 0.14 1.18 -19.07
CA ALA A 41 -1.08 1.23 -18.27
C ALA A 41 -2.24 1.91 -19.02
N PHE A 42 -1.97 3.04 -19.71
CA PHE A 42 -2.96 3.71 -20.57
C PHE A 42 -3.41 2.86 -21.76
N ASN A 43 -2.55 2.00 -22.29
CA ASN A 43 -2.94 1.05 -23.33
C ASN A 43 -3.81 -0.07 -22.78
N ASN A 44 -3.45 -0.60 -21.62
CA ASN A 44 -4.16 -1.74 -21.03
C ASN A 44 -5.54 -1.35 -20.49
N VAL A 45 -5.72 -0.15 -19.95
CA VAL A 45 -7.02 0.29 -19.43
C VAL A 45 -8.12 0.38 -20.50
N LYS A 46 -7.76 0.45 -21.78
CA LYS A 46 -8.72 0.57 -22.90
C LYS A 46 -9.72 -0.59 -22.96
N ILE A 47 -9.33 -1.78 -22.52
CA ILE A 47 -10.21 -2.96 -22.50
C ILE A 47 -11.13 -3.02 -21.27
N HIS A 48 -10.91 -2.14 -20.27
CA HIS A 48 -11.69 -2.13 -19.04
C HIS A 48 -12.89 -1.17 -19.14
N LYS A 49 -14.10 -1.70 -19.00
CA LYS A 49 -15.36 -0.97 -19.18
C LYS A 49 -15.56 0.19 -18.22
N ASP A 50 -15.05 0.08 -17.00
CA ASP A 50 -15.15 1.12 -15.96
C ASP A 50 -14.18 2.29 -16.13
N ARG A 51 -13.27 2.18 -17.14
CA ARG A 51 -12.32 3.25 -17.50
C ARG A 51 -11.57 3.82 -16.30
N THR A 52 -11.28 3.00 -15.29
CA THR A 52 -10.54 3.39 -14.10
C THR A 52 -9.09 2.93 -14.20
N LEU A 53 -8.16 3.86 -14.02
CA LEU A 53 -6.73 3.64 -14.01
C LEU A 53 -6.15 4.06 -12.66
N TRP A 54 -5.55 3.12 -11.95
CA TRP A 54 -4.99 3.33 -10.61
C TRP A 54 -3.48 3.20 -10.65
N PHE A 55 -2.78 4.23 -10.19
CA PHE A 55 -1.33 4.21 -9.96
C PHE A 55 -1.05 4.18 -8.46
N ASP A 56 -0.32 3.16 -8.02
CA ASP A 56 0.14 2.99 -6.64
C ASP A 56 1.64 3.21 -6.58
N PHE A 57 2.09 4.22 -5.84
CA PHE A 57 3.50 4.56 -5.70
C PHE A 57 4.05 3.93 -4.43
N VAL A 58 5.04 3.06 -4.60
CA VAL A 58 5.72 2.33 -3.54
C VAL A 58 7.24 2.42 -3.72
N GLY A 59 7.98 1.77 -2.83
CA GLY A 59 9.43 1.68 -2.87
C GLY A 59 9.97 1.38 -1.47
N GLY A 60 11.23 1.68 -1.22
CA GLY A 60 11.74 1.69 0.14
C GLY A 60 10.98 2.74 0.98
N GLU A 61 11.09 4.01 0.60
CA GLU A 61 10.21 5.10 1.06
C GLU A 61 9.97 6.07 -0.11
N ALA A 62 8.76 6.06 -0.64
CA ALA A 62 8.40 6.84 -1.82
C ALA A 62 8.58 8.36 -1.63
N LEU A 63 8.38 8.87 -0.41
CA LEU A 63 8.51 10.30 -0.12
C LEU A 63 9.97 10.81 -0.11
N LEU A 64 10.98 9.94 -0.12
CA LEU A 64 12.36 10.37 -0.36
C LEU A 64 12.57 10.86 -1.79
N ASP A 65 11.76 10.38 -2.74
CA ASP A 65 11.74 10.83 -4.14
C ASP A 65 10.44 11.55 -4.49
N TYR A 66 9.90 12.31 -3.53
CA TYR A 66 8.64 13.05 -3.68
C TYR A 66 8.58 13.91 -4.96
N LYS A 67 9.70 14.55 -5.35
CA LYS A 67 9.78 15.33 -6.59
C LYS A 67 9.52 14.45 -7.82
N PHE A 68 10.10 13.27 -7.85
CA PHE A 68 9.90 12.33 -8.94
C PHE A 68 8.44 11.84 -9.01
N VAL A 69 7.82 11.53 -7.87
CA VAL A 69 6.37 11.19 -7.83
C VAL A 69 5.52 12.31 -8.43
N LYS A 70 5.83 13.58 -8.11
CA LYS A 70 5.12 14.73 -8.71
C LYS A 70 5.26 14.78 -10.22
N GLU A 71 6.48 14.65 -10.72
CA GLU A 71 6.76 14.65 -12.16
C GLU A 71 5.98 13.55 -12.90
N LEU A 72 5.87 12.37 -12.30
CA LEU A 72 5.09 11.26 -12.86
C LEU A 72 3.59 11.55 -12.84
N VAL A 73 3.06 12.11 -11.75
CA VAL A 73 1.64 12.50 -11.66
C VAL A 73 1.30 13.57 -12.69
N ASP A 74 2.14 14.58 -12.83
CA ASP A 74 1.96 15.63 -13.85
C ASP A 74 1.93 15.04 -15.26
N TYR A 75 2.80 14.07 -15.55
CA TYR A 75 2.81 13.34 -16.82
C TYR A 75 1.52 12.52 -17.02
N ILE A 76 1.05 11.80 -15.99
CA ILE A 76 -0.18 11.01 -16.04
C ILE A 76 -1.39 11.91 -16.30
N LEU A 77 -1.49 13.04 -15.60
CA LEU A 77 -2.57 14.00 -15.77
C LEU A 77 -2.59 14.54 -17.20
N LYS A 78 -1.43 14.91 -17.73
CA LYS A 78 -1.29 15.38 -19.11
C LYS A 78 -1.68 14.30 -20.14
N MET A 79 -1.28 13.05 -19.94
CA MET A 79 -1.70 11.94 -20.81
C MET A 79 -3.20 11.71 -20.77
N ASN A 80 -3.86 12.03 -19.65
CA ASN A 80 -5.30 11.83 -19.51
C ASN A 80 -6.12 12.97 -20.13
N GLU A 81 -5.47 14.07 -20.55
CA GLU A 81 -6.15 15.14 -21.28
C GLU A 81 -6.76 14.59 -22.59
N GLY A 82 -8.08 14.61 -22.69
CA GLY A 82 -8.82 14.07 -23.84
C GLY A 82 -9.21 12.58 -23.74
N GLU A 83 -8.56 11.78 -22.90
CA GLU A 83 -8.90 10.36 -22.68
C GLU A 83 -10.02 10.19 -21.65
N ASN A 84 -10.09 11.05 -20.64
CA ASN A 84 -11.12 11.07 -19.58
C ASN A 84 -11.24 9.75 -18.80
N TYR A 85 -10.11 9.09 -18.49
CA TYR A 85 -10.10 7.98 -17.54
C TYR A 85 -10.31 8.49 -16.12
N ASN A 86 -10.97 7.67 -15.28
CA ASN A 86 -11.06 7.92 -13.86
C ASN A 86 -9.71 7.57 -13.21
N LEU A 87 -8.87 8.58 -12.99
CA LEU A 87 -7.54 8.39 -12.38
C LEU A 87 -7.66 8.25 -10.88
N GLN A 88 -6.97 7.26 -10.32
CA GLN A 88 -6.80 7.06 -8.89
C GLN A 88 -5.31 6.97 -8.58
N PHE A 89 -4.92 7.58 -7.46
CA PHE A 89 -3.56 7.56 -6.96
C PHE A 89 -3.53 7.02 -5.54
N SER A 90 -2.52 6.22 -5.22
CA SER A 90 -2.21 5.83 -3.85
C SER A 90 -0.70 5.93 -3.59
N LEU A 91 -0.36 6.12 -2.33
CA LEU A 91 1.02 6.17 -1.87
C LEU A 91 1.10 5.55 -0.48
N THR A 92 2.03 4.60 -0.33
CA THR A 92 2.37 4.01 0.95
C THR A 92 3.65 4.66 1.49
N THR A 93 3.61 5.11 2.74
CA THR A 93 4.76 5.75 3.40
C THR A 93 4.91 5.26 4.84
N ASN A 94 6.14 5.27 5.32
CA ASN A 94 6.42 5.06 6.74
C ASN A 94 5.99 6.25 7.62
N GLY A 95 5.51 7.33 7.02
CA GLY A 95 4.92 8.49 7.69
C GLY A 95 5.91 9.43 8.38
N THR A 96 7.22 9.16 8.33
CA THR A 96 8.23 9.97 9.03
C THR A 96 8.59 11.27 8.31
N LEU A 97 8.34 11.35 7.00
CA LEU A 97 8.75 12.45 6.13
C LEU A 97 7.61 13.41 5.77
N LEU A 98 6.44 13.26 6.38
CA LEU A 98 5.30 14.13 6.12
C LEU A 98 5.62 15.58 6.49
N THR A 99 5.21 16.50 5.62
CA THR A 99 5.26 17.96 5.81
C THR A 99 3.94 18.55 5.35
N GLU A 100 3.64 19.81 5.70
CA GLU A 100 2.43 20.49 5.24
C GLU A 100 2.32 20.50 3.71
N ASN A 101 3.41 20.81 3.02
CA ASN A 101 3.43 20.87 1.55
C ASN A 101 3.14 19.49 0.92
N ILE A 102 3.68 18.41 1.50
CA ILE A 102 3.45 17.04 1.00
C ILE A 102 1.98 16.65 1.21
N VAL A 103 1.45 16.82 2.41
CA VAL A 103 0.07 16.40 2.70
C VAL A 103 -0.96 17.23 1.96
N ASP A 104 -0.68 18.51 1.72
CA ASP A 104 -1.53 19.40 0.93
C ASP A 104 -1.58 18.96 -0.54
N TRP A 105 -0.44 18.68 -1.14
CA TRP A 105 -0.35 18.20 -2.51
C TRP A 105 -1.02 16.82 -2.69
N LEU A 106 -0.80 15.90 -1.75
CA LEU A 106 -1.46 14.57 -1.75
C LEU A 106 -2.99 14.73 -1.68
N ALA A 107 -3.47 15.65 -0.86
CA ALA A 107 -4.90 15.93 -0.72
C ALA A 107 -5.50 16.55 -2.00
N GLU A 108 -4.83 17.54 -2.60
CA GLU A 108 -5.25 18.21 -3.84
C GLU A 108 -5.34 17.22 -5.02
N ASN A 109 -4.41 16.29 -5.12
CA ASN A 109 -4.41 15.23 -6.12
C ASN A 109 -5.23 13.99 -5.69
N LYS A 110 -5.99 14.07 -4.61
CA LYS A 110 -6.90 13.03 -4.11
C LYS A 110 -6.26 11.65 -3.93
N PHE A 111 -5.01 11.62 -3.53
CA PHE A 111 -4.33 10.36 -3.22
C PHE A 111 -5.09 9.58 -2.16
N SER A 112 -5.00 8.26 -2.20
CA SER A 112 -5.28 7.38 -1.07
C SER A 112 -3.97 7.19 -0.31
N LEU A 113 -3.89 7.81 0.87
CA LEU A 113 -2.67 7.83 1.70
C LEU A 113 -2.67 6.65 2.66
N LYS A 114 -1.61 5.81 2.58
CA LYS A 114 -1.40 4.67 3.47
C LYS A 114 -0.19 4.93 4.37
N ILE A 115 -0.41 4.90 5.68
CA ILE A 115 0.61 5.14 6.71
C ILE A 115 0.98 3.81 7.36
N SER A 116 2.26 3.52 7.42
CA SER A 116 2.74 2.30 8.07
C SER A 116 2.98 2.53 9.57
N LEU A 117 2.16 1.87 10.43
CA LEU A 117 2.30 1.95 11.89
C LEU A 117 1.74 0.67 12.53
N ASP A 118 2.56 -0.06 13.31
CA ASP A 118 2.21 -1.40 13.81
C ASP A 118 1.50 -1.38 15.17
N GLY A 119 1.36 -0.22 15.82
CA GLY A 119 0.72 -0.10 17.13
C GLY A 119 1.45 0.85 18.07
N LYS A 120 1.35 0.59 19.40
CA LYS A 120 2.04 1.38 20.43
C LYS A 120 3.56 1.38 20.22
N LYS A 121 4.23 2.37 20.79
CA LYS A 121 5.69 2.58 20.66
C LYS A 121 6.49 1.28 20.83
N ARG A 122 6.28 0.56 21.93
CA ARG A 122 7.02 -0.68 22.20
C ARG A 122 6.80 -1.75 21.12
N ILE A 123 5.60 -1.81 20.50
CA ILE A 123 5.25 -2.79 19.49
C ILE A 123 5.77 -2.37 18.13
N ASN A 124 5.56 -1.10 17.77
CA ASN A 124 6.01 -0.55 16.51
C ASN A 124 7.54 -0.62 16.36
N ASP A 125 8.26 -0.14 17.38
CA ASP A 125 9.71 -0.01 17.34
C ASP A 125 10.45 -1.36 17.52
N MET A 126 9.73 -2.47 17.80
CA MET A 126 10.29 -3.83 17.69
C MET A 126 10.72 -4.17 16.27
N ASN A 127 9.97 -3.72 15.28
CA ASN A 127 10.15 -4.10 13.89
C ASN A 127 10.56 -2.94 13.00
N ARG A 128 10.02 -1.73 13.23
CA ARG A 128 10.35 -0.52 12.46
C ARG A 128 11.52 0.20 13.11
N ILE A 129 12.69 -0.02 12.54
CA ILE A 129 13.97 0.41 13.12
C ILE A 129 14.58 1.51 12.26
N THR A 130 15.19 2.50 12.92
CA THR A 130 16.00 3.53 12.26
C THR A 130 17.49 3.23 12.45
N THR A 131 18.31 3.68 11.50
CA THR A 131 19.77 3.67 11.66
C THR A 131 20.26 4.78 12.58
N GLN A 132 19.41 5.76 12.89
CA GLN A 132 19.73 6.97 13.65
C GLN A 132 19.31 6.89 15.12
N GLY A 133 18.68 5.78 15.57
CA GLY A 133 18.32 5.52 16.95
C GLY A 133 17.10 6.27 17.50
N TYR A 134 16.34 7.00 16.67
CA TYR A 134 15.08 7.61 17.11
C TYR A 134 13.91 6.61 17.03
N SER A 135 12.85 6.86 17.81
CA SER A 135 11.62 6.10 17.75
C SER A 135 10.84 6.44 16.48
N VAL A 136 10.56 5.42 15.65
CA VAL A 136 9.70 5.56 14.46
C VAL A 136 8.29 5.93 14.89
N HIS A 137 7.76 5.25 15.92
CA HIS A 137 6.46 5.54 16.48
C HIS A 137 6.29 7.02 16.86
N ASP A 138 7.24 7.57 17.63
CA ASP A 138 7.15 8.97 18.11
C ASP A 138 7.16 9.94 16.92
N LYS A 139 7.96 9.65 15.90
CA LYS A 139 8.02 10.48 14.70
C LYS A 139 6.71 10.44 13.90
N VAL A 140 6.11 9.26 13.71
CA VAL A 140 4.84 9.10 12.99
C VAL A 140 3.70 9.74 13.78
N THR A 141 3.62 9.50 15.09
CA THR A 141 2.56 10.06 15.94
C THR A 141 2.65 11.57 16.08
N SER A 142 3.85 12.15 16.04
CA SER A 142 4.02 13.62 15.98
C SER A 142 3.46 14.22 14.69
N ASN A 143 3.31 13.42 13.62
CA ASN A 143 2.74 13.82 12.34
C ASN A 143 1.22 13.60 12.24
N ILE A 144 0.54 13.10 13.29
CA ILE A 144 -0.94 12.95 13.29
C ILE A 144 -1.67 14.26 12.91
N PRO A 145 -1.26 15.45 13.38
CA PRO A 145 -1.90 16.69 12.92
C PRO A 145 -1.81 16.91 11.40
N LEU A 146 -0.72 16.51 10.76
CA LEU A 146 -0.56 16.56 9.30
C LEU A 146 -1.46 15.54 8.59
N ILE A 147 -1.61 14.34 9.15
CA ILE A 147 -2.54 13.32 8.64
C ILE A 147 -3.97 13.86 8.71
N LYS A 148 -4.37 14.47 9.83
CA LYS A 148 -5.71 15.09 9.97
C LYS A 148 -5.91 16.27 9.02
N ARG A 149 -4.87 17.05 8.74
CA ARG A 149 -4.89 18.10 7.70
C ARG A 149 -5.17 17.51 6.31
N TYR A 150 -4.49 16.40 5.95
CA TYR A 150 -4.77 15.68 4.71
C TYR A 150 -6.23 15.20 4.66
N GLU A 151 -6.73 14.54 5.71
CA GLU A 151 -8.12 14.04 5.76
C GLU A 151 -9.14 15.16 5.56
N LYS A 152 -8.93 16.30 6.23
CA LYS A 152 -9.81 17.46 6.11
C LYS A 152 -9.82 18.04 4.70
N LYS A 153 -8.66 18.14 4.04
CA LYS A 153 -8.53 18.72 2.70
C LYS A 153 -9.02 17.78 1.60
N SER A 154 -8.67 16.50 1.68
CA SER A 154 -9.00 15.51 0.66
C SER A 154 -10.44 15.00 0.74
N GLY A 155 -11.07 15.08 1.92
CA GLY A 155 -12.32 14.41 2.24
C GLY A 155 -12.20 12.89 2.36
N LYS A 156 -10.97 12.34 2.38
CA LYS A 156 -10.66 10.91 2.52
C LYS A 156 -9.98 10.65 3.85
N TYR A 157 -10.27 9.50 4.47
CA TYR A 157 -9.48 9.04 5.61
C TYR A 157 -8.13 8.47 5.14
N ALA A 158 -7.08 8.78 5.90
CA ALA A 158 -5.82 8.06 5.76
C ALA A 158 -6.00 6.63 6.27
N GLN A 159 -5.46 5.68 5.53
CA GLN A 159 -5.40 4.28 5.92
C GLN A 159 -4.12 4.05 6.75
N VAL A 160 -4.22 3.29 7.83
CA VAL A 160 -3.04 2.76 8.51
C VAL A 160 -2.86 1.30 8.14
N THR A 161 -1.63 0.95 7.78
CA THR A 161 -1.25 -0.44 7.51
C THR A 161 -0.37 -0.95 8.64
N ASN A 162 -0.77 -2.07 9.25
CA ASN A 162 0.01 -2.75 10.28
C ASN A 162 0.28 -4.21 9.89
N VAL A 163 1.42 -4.73 10.32
CA VAL A 163 1.86 -6.09 9.99
C VAL A 163 1.97 -6.94 11.26
N ILE A 164 1.29 -8.10 11.24
CA ILE A 164 1.44 -9.13 12.26
C ILE A 164 2.71 -9.92 11.91
N THR A 165 3.69 -9.88 12.80
CA THR A 165 4.97 -10.57 12.66
C THR A 165 5.19 -11.50 13.85
N ARG A 166 6.19 -12.39 13.78
CA ARG A 166 6.56 -13.24 14.90
C ARG A 166 6.97 -12.48 16.17
N ASN A 167 7.40 -11.22 16.03
CA ASN A 167 7.78 -10.39 17.18
C ASN A 167 6.58 -9.73 17.89
N ASN A 168 5.44 -9.53 17.18
CA ASN A 168 4.34 -8.73 17.70
C ASN A 168 2.96 -9.41 17.70
N TYR A 169 2.83 -10.64 17.16
CA TYR A 169 1.53 -11.30 16.99
C TYR A 169 0.70 -11.41 18.28
N ILE A 170 1.36 -11.61 19.42
CA ILE A 170 0.68 -11.71 20.74
C ILE A 170 0.08 -10.38 21.21
N TYR A 171 0.44 -9.25 20.58
CA TYR A 171 -0.01 -7.90 20.92
C TYR A 171 -0.97 -7.31 19.88
N TYR A 172 -1.44 -8.11 18.90
CA TYR A 172 -2.22 -7.59 17.79
C TYR A 172 -3.51 -6.86 18.23
N TYR A 173 -4.26 -7.42 19.18
CA TYR A 173 -5.43 -6.77 19.76
C TYR A 173 -5.10 -5.39 20.36
N GLU A 174 -4.04 -5.30 21.15
CA GLU A 174 -3.58 -4.03 21.72
C GLU A 174 -3.21 -3.02 20.63
N SER A 175 -2.57 -3.49 19.56
CA SER A 175 -2.21 -2.65 18.41
C SER A 175 -3.43 -2.09 17.70
N LEU A 176 -4.43 -2.92 17.40
CA LEU A 176 -5.66 -2.50 16.75
C LEU A 176 -6.41 -1.44 17.57
N CYS A 177 -6.62 -1.71 18.86
CA CYS A 177 -7.27 -0.76 19.78
C CYS A 177 -6.54 0.59 19.76
N TYR A 178 -5.22 0.58 19.89
CA TYR A 178 -4.41 1.80 19.88
C TYR A 178 -4.53 2.58 18.59
N LEU A 179 -4.47 1.92 17.41
CA LEU A 179 -4.60 2.59 16.12
C LEU A 179 -5.94 3.29 15.96
N VAL A 180 -7.02 2.68 16.45
CA VAL A 180 -8.36 3.29 16.49
C VAL A 180 -8.39 4.47 17.45
N GLU A 181 -7.81 4.33 18.65
CA GLU A 181 -7.79 5.38 19.70
C GLU A 181 -7.04 6.63 19.25
N ILE A 182 -5.94 6.50 18.50
CA ILE A 182 -5.22 7.67 17.96
C ILE A 182 -5.88 8.26 16.72
N GLY A 183 -7.03 7.72 16.29
CA GLY A 183 -7.95 8.34 15.34
C GLY A 183 -7.90 7.85 13.91
N PHE A 184 -7.28 6.68 13.62
CA PHE A 184 -7.41 6.06 12.31
C PHE A 184 -8.80 5.42 12.15
N LYS A 185 -9.38 5.60 10.95
CA LYS A 185 -10.72 5.09 10.60
C LYS A 185 -10.66 3.95 9.59
N ILE A 186 -9.52 3.73 8.96
CA ILE A 186 -9.29 2.63 8.03
C ILE A 186 -8.02 1.92 8.49
N ILE A 187 -8.16 0.65 8.87
CA ILE A 187 -7.05 -0.19 9.33
C ILE A 187 -6.92 -1.36 8.38
N ASP A 188 -5.75 -1.47 7.79
CA ASP A 188 -5.36 -2.56 6.90
C ASP A 188 -4.33 -3.43 7.61
N THR A 189 -4.66 -4.70 7.79
CA THR A 189 -3.81 -5.65 8.50
C THR A 189 -3.27 -6.68 7.53
N ALA A 190 -1.96 -6.86 7.53
CA ALA A 190 -1.28 -7.96 6.84
C ALA A 190 -0.64 -8.91 7.85
N ILE A 191 -0.52 -10.18 7.47
CA ILE A 191 0.28 -11.17 8.20
C ILE A 191 1.59 -11.35 7.42
N ASP A 192 2.70 -11.47 8.12
CA ASP A 192 3.99 -11.78 7.50
C ASP A 192 3.95 -13.20 6.92
N PHE A 193 3.84 -13.29 5.60
CA PHE A 193 3.77 -14.56 4.87
C PHE A 193 5.15 -15.20 4.63
N CYS A 194 6.23 -14.48 4.91
CA CYS A 194 7.59 -14.99 4.78
C CYS A 194 8.03 -15.82 5.99
N VAL A 195 7.14 -16.05 6.95
CA VAL A 195 7.40 -16.76 8.19
C VAL A 195 6.66 -18.11 8.20
N ASP A 196 7.35 -19.18 8.53
CA ASP A 196 6.73 -20.48 8.80
C ASP A 196 6.09 -20.46 10.21
N TRP A 197 4.82 -20.13 10.26
CA TRP A 197 4.04 -20.07 11.49
C TRP A 197 3.77 -21.47 12.07
N THR A 198 4.02 -21.65 13.36
CA THR A 198 3.61 -22.88 14.07
C THR A 198 2.11 -22.87 14.36
N ASN A 199 1.53 -24.06 14.65
CA ASN A 199 0.12 -24.16 15.01
C ASN A 199 -0.23 -23.32 16.25
N ASP A 200 0.62 -23.34 17.27
CA ASP A 200 0.41 -22.58 18.52
C ASP A 200 0.44 -21.07 18.27
N GLU A 201 1.33 -20.59 17.37
CA GLU A 201 1.38 -19.19 16.95
C GLU A 201 0.09 -18.81 16.19
N LEU A 202 -0.37 -19.68 15.27
CA LEU A 202 -1.62 -19.45 14.52
C LEU A 202 -2.85 -19.44 15.44
N GLU A 203 -2.93 -20.34 16.43
CA GLU A 203 -3.99 -20.32 17.43
C GLU A 203 -3.96 -19.01 18.23
N THR A 204 -2.78 -18.55 18.63
CA THR A 204 -2.63 -17.26 19.33
C THR A 204 -3.07 -16.09 18.44
N ILE A 205 -2.68 -16.07 17.16
CA ILE A 205 -3.12 -15.05 16.20
C ILE A 205 -4.65 -15.07 16.08
N PHE A 206 -5.25 -16.26 15.98
CA PHE A 206 -6.69 -16.40 15.89
C PHE A 206 -7.40 -15.83 17.14
N ASP A 207 -6.88 -16.10 18.33
CA ASP A 207 -7.43 -15.54 19.58
C ASP A 207 -7.29 -14.00 19.63
N GLN A 208 -6.19 -13.46 19.14
CA GLN A 208 -6.00 -12.01 19.03
C GLN A 208 -7.00 -11.39 18.03
N ILE A 209 -7.24 -12.03 16.90
CA ILE A 209 -8.21 -11.62 15.89
C ILE A 209 -9.63 -11.66 16.47
N LYS A 210 -9.98 -12.71 17.22
CA LYS A 210 -11.27 -12.86 17.88
C LYS A 210 -11.54 -11.72 18.86
N LYS A 211 -10.59 -11.41 19.75
CA LYS A 211 -10.67 -10.26 20.66
C LYS A 211 -10.81 -8.94 19.90
N SER A 212 -10.08 -8.80 18.81
CA SER A 212 -10.15 -7.62 17.93
C SER A 212 -11.50 -7.49 17.24
N TYR A 213 -12.13 -8.61 16.89
CA TYR A 213 -13.48 -8.62 16.32
C TYR A 213 -14.55 -8.19 17.34
N GLU A 214 -14.44 -8.64 18.59
CA GLU A 214 -15.32 -8.19 19.67
C GLU A 214 -15.22 -6.67 19.88
N PHE A 215 -14.00 -6.13 19.89
CA PHE A 215 -13.77 -4.68 19.93
C PHE A 215 -14.34 -3.98 18.69
N TYR A 216 -14.12 -4.53 17.49
CA TYR A 216 -14.62 -3.99 16.23
C TYR A 216 -16.15 -3.84 16.24
N ILE A 217 -16.88 -4.86 16.69
CA ILE A 217 -18.36 -4.82 16.79
C ILE A 217 -18.79 -3.71 17.74
N THR A 218 -18.18 -3.59 18.92
CA THR A 218 -18.52 -2.55 19.89
C THR A 218 -18.30 -1.14 19.31
N ARG A 219 -17.23 -0.97 18.52
CA ARG A 219 -16.91 0.32 17.91
C ARG A 219 -17.74 0.67 16.68
N ILE A 220 -18.33 -0.31 16.00
CA ILE A 220 -19.27 -0.09 14.90
C ILE A 220 -20.48 0.71 15.41
N ASP A 221 -21.01 0.38 16.59
CA ASP A 221 -22.16 1.07 17.18
C ASP A 221 -21.83 2.54 17.52
N GLU A 222 -20.58 2.84 17.90
CA GLU A 222 -20.13 4.17 18.28
C GLU A 222 -19.85 5.10 17.08
N TYR A 223 -19.26 4.54 15.99
CA TYR A 223 -18.80 5.35 14.82
C TYR A 223 -19.65 5.14 13.57
N GLY A 224 -20.49 4.11 13.54
CA GLY A 224 -21.23 3.65 12.37
C GLY A 224 -20.36 2.88 11.39
N MET A 225 -20.96 1.93 10.67
CA MET A 225 -20.24 1.03 9.76
C MET A 225 -19.45 1.76 8.65
N GLU A 226 -19.91 2.93 8.21
CA GLU A 226 -19.28 3.71 7.14
C GLU A 226 -18.02 4.48 7.59
N ARG A 227 -17.77 4.56 8.90
CA ARG A 227 -16.70 5.39 9.47
C ARG A 227 -15.54 4.61 10.05
N PHE A 228 -15.67 3.30 10.16
CA PHE A 228 -14.64 2.42 10.68
C PHE A 228 -14.54 1.18 9.80
N HIS A 229 -13.41 1.06 9.07
CA HIS A 229 -13.13 -0.07 8.19
C HIS A 229 -11.94 -0.85 8.74
N TRP A 230 -12.12 -2.14 8.85
CA TRP A 230 -11.05 -3.08 9.12
C TRP A 230 -10.98 -4.07 7.94
N SER A 231 -9.98 -3.90 7.07
CA SER A 231 -9.87 -4.63 5.81
C SER A 231 -9.93 -6.15 5.99
N PHE A 232 -9.30 -6.67 7.05
CA PHE A 232 -9.29 -8.09 7.39
C PHE A 232 -10.69 -8.69 7.53
N ILE A 233 -11.63 -7.98 8.15
CA ILE A 233 -13.02 -8.44 8.31
C ILE A 233 -13.87 -8.12 7.09
N ASP A 234 -13.63 -6.99 6.44
CA ASP A 234 -14.38 -6.60 5.26
C ASP A 234 -14.10 -7.56 4.08
N GLU A 235 -12.87 -8.02 3.93
CA GLU A 235 -12.49 -9.05 2.96
C GLU A 235 -13.15 -10.40 3.27
N LEU A 236 -13.17 -10.83 4.53
CA LEU A 236 -13.86 -12.04 4.95
C LEU A 236 -15.36 -12.00 4.64
N LYS A 237 -16.02 -10.87 4.94
CA LYS A 237 -17.45 -10.69 4.63
C LYS A 237 -17.73 -10.76 3.12
N ASN A 238 -16.85 -10.20 2.31
CA ASN A 238 -16.99 -10.21 0.86
C ASN A 238 -16.76 -11.62 0.29
N SER A 239 -15.78 -12.36 0.81
CA SER A 239 -15.49 -13.73 0.37
C SER A 239 -16.63 -14.72 0.67
N VAL A 240 -17.35 -14.52 1.78
CA VAL A 240 -18.53 -15.35 2.15
C VAL A 240 -19.74 -15.04 1.28
N LYS A 241 -19.94 -13.77 0.89
CA LYS A 241 -21.09 -13.34 0.07
C LYS A 241 -20.96 -13.75 -1.39
N GLU A 242 -19.75 -13.77 -1.92
CA GLU A 242 -19.50 -14.08 -3.31
C GLU A 242 -18.88 -15.48 -3.41
N LYS A 243 -19.67 -16.49 -3.85
CA LYS A 243 -19.18 -17.84 -4.16
C LYS A 243 -18.20 -17.90 -5.36
N LYS A 244 -17.61 -16.79 -5.75
CA LYS A 244 -16.65 -16.72 -6.84
C LYS A 244 -15.24 -17.03 -6.33
N LYS A 245 -14.49 -17.84 -7.08
CA LYS A 245 -13.05 -17.98 -6.90
C LYS A 245 -12.40 -16.64 -7.19
N PHE A 246 -12.09 -15.88 -6.17
CA PHE A 246 -11.44 -14.57 -6.30
C PHE A 246 -9.94 -14.72 -6.16
N TYR A 247 -9.23 -14.23 -7.16
CA TYR A 247 -7.90 -13.69 -6.96
C TYR A 247 -8.13 -12.31 -6.32
N SER A 248 -8.01 -12.21 -5.01
CA SER A 248 -8.41 -11.03 -4.24
C SER A 248 -7.71 -9.73 -4.67
N CYS A 249 -6.50 -9.82 -5.20
CA CYS A 249 -5.73 -8.66 -5.65
C CYS A 249 -5.83 -8.38 -7.16
N GLY A 250 -6.53 -9.22 -7.95
CA GLY A 250 -6.59 -9.09 -9.41
C GLY A 250 -5.23 -9.23 -10.12
N ALA A 251 -4.24 -9.80 -9.43
CA ALA A 251 -2.87 -9.93 -9.88
C ALA A 251 -2.77 -10.62 -11.25
N GLY A 252 -2.01 -10.01 -12.16
CA GLY A 252 -1.78 -10.50 -13.52
C GLY A 252 -2.93 -10.27 -14.51
N ILE A 253 -4.11 -9.83 -14.05
CA ILE A 253 -5.27 -9.56 -14.92
C ILE A 253 -5.60 -8.08 -14.94
N VAL A 254 -5.76 -7.47 -13.76
CA VAL A 254 -6.14 -6.06 -13.60
C VAL A 254 -5.11 -5.27 -12.81
N SER A 255 -4.05 -5.91 -12.32
CA SER A 255 -2.95 -5.25 -11.61
C SER A 255 -1.60 -5.85 -11.94
N LEU A 256 -0.59 -4.99 -12.04
CA LEU A 256 0.82 -5.34 -12.20
C LEU A 256 1.67 -4.56 -11.21
N TYR A 257 2.68 -5.23 -10.65
CA TYR A 257 3.77 -4.62 -9.90
C TYR A 257 4.97 -4.44 -10.83
N VAL A 258 5.60 -3.27 -10.80
CA VAL A 258 6.75 -2.94 -11.64
C VAL A 258 7.93 -2.56 -10.74
N LYS A 259 9.01 -3.33 -10.82
CA LYS A 259 10.28 -3.01 -10.16
C LYS A 259 10.97 -1.82 -10.80
N ILE A 260 11.95 -1.28 -10.10
CA ILE A 260 12.77 -0.13 -10.52
C ILE A 260 13.44 -0.33 -11.89
N ASN A 261 13.78 -1.55 -12.27
CA ASN A 261 14.40 -1.90 -13.56
C ASN A 261 13.39 -2.09 -14.70
N GLY A 262 12.09 -1.98 -14.40
CA GLY A 262 11.00 -2.18 -15.36
C GLY A 262 10.50 -3.62 -15.52
N ASP A 263 10.95 -4.55 -14.69
CA ASP A 263 10.42 -5.91 -14.68
C ASP A 263 9.01 -5.94 -14.10
N PHE A 264 8.12 -6.71 -14.74
CA PHE A 264 6.73 -6.87 -14.33
C PHE A 264 6.53 -8.14 -13.52
N TYR A 265 5.77 -8.00 -12.44
CA TYR A 265 5.37 -9.10 -11.57
C TYR A 265 3.86 -9.10 -11.37
N VAL A 266 3.27 -10.28 -11.25
CA VAL A 266 1.84 -10.43 -10.96
C VAL A 266 1.52 -10.23 -9.49
N ILE A 267 2.50 -10.44 -8.61
CA ILE A 267 2.46 -10.20 -7.18
C ILE A 267 3.75 -9.50 -6.74
N ILE A 268 3.90 -9.19 -5.46
CA ILE A 268 5.17 -8.67 -4.92
C ILE A 268 6.31 -9.60 -5.34
N PRO A 269 7.41 -9.07 -5.92
CA PRO A 269 8.48 -9.87 -6.55
C PRO A 269 9.07 -10.97 -5.68
N GLU A 270 9.20 -10.71 -4.39
CA GLU A 270 9.75 -11.67 -3.40
C GLU A 270 8.86 -12.91 -3.22
N LEU A 271 7.59 -12.86 -3.69
CA LEU A 271 6.64 -13.96 -3.69
C LEU A 271 6.42 -14.57 -5.07
N SER A 272 7.08 -14.05 -6.11
CA SER A 272 6.95 -14.51 -7.50
C SER A 272 8.31 -14.53 -8.21
N GLU A 273 8.76 -15.68 -8.62
CA GLU A 273 9.91 -15.82 -9.52
C GLU A 273 9.55 -16.77 -10.66
N PRO A 274 10.01 -16.49 -11.89
CA PRO A 274 10.70 -15.31 -12.42
C PRO A 274 9.73 -14.16 -12.77
N PRO A 275 10.26 -12.97 -13.19
CA PRO A 275 9.43 -11.87 -13.70
C PRO A 275 8.62 -12.33 -14.91
N VAL A 276 7.37 -11.87 -15.01
CA VAL A 276 6.48 -12.21 -16.12
C VAL A 276 6.98 -11.61 -17.42
N ARG A 277 7.66 -10.45 -17.34
CA ARG A 277 8.23 -9.75 -18.50
C ARG A 277 9.22 -8.67 -18.08
N THR A 278 10.27 -8.45 -18.88
CA THR A 278 11.25 -7.38 -18.70
C THR A 278 11.02 -6.27 -19.73
N LEU A 279 10.99 -5.00 -19.32
CA LEU A 279 11.00 -3.85 -20.22
C LEU A 279 12.37 -3.76 -20.92
N GLY A 280 12.43 -4.24 -22.13
CA GLY A 280 13.67 -4.32 -22.93
C GLY A 280 13.52 -5.33 -24.07
N ALA A 281 12.62 -6.29 -23.92
CA ALA A 281 12.09 -6.99 -25.06
C ALA A 281 11.09 -6.04 -25.77
N THR A 282 11.42 -5.56 -26.95
CA THR A 282 10.49 -4.88 -27.86
C THR A 282 9.17 -5.62 -27.87
N ILE A 283 8.09 -4.95 -27.46
CA ILE A 283 6.74 -5.51 -27.58
C ILE A 283 6.51 -5.64 -29.08
N PRO A 284 6.40 -6.84 -29.65
CA PRO A 284 5.96 -6.96 -31.04
C PRO A 284 4.56 -6.38 -31.11
N GLU A 285 4.29 -5.50 -32.06
CA GLU A 285 2.98 -4.84 -32.25
C GLU A 285 1.81 -5.84 -32.38
N ASN A 286 2.07 -7.13 -32.51
CA ASN A 286 1.09 -8.19 -32.74
C ASN A 286 0.75 -9.05 -31.51
N GLU A 287 1.31 -8.84 -30.33
CA GLU A 287 1.03 -9.67 -29.14
C GLU A 287 0.03 -9.05 -28.14
N SER A 288 -1.00 -8.36 -28.64
CA SER A 288 -2.14 -7.91 -27.82
C SER A 288 -3.04 -9.06 -27.32
N HIS A 289 -2.67 -10.32 -27.54
CA HIS A 289 -3.51 -11.50 -27.28
C HIS A 289 -3.05 -12.41 -26.13
N ILE A 290 -2.01 -12.07 -25.38
CA ILE A 290 -1.48 -12.96 -24.32
C ILE A 290 -2.27 -12.86 -22.99
N PHE A 291 -3.21 -11.94 -22.90
CA PHE A 291 -4.08 -11.78 -21.71
C PHE A 291 -5.56 -11.99 -22.07
N ARG A 292 -5.87 -13.11 -22.68
CA ARG A 292 -7.26 -13.61 -22.77
C ARG A 292 -7.50 -14.75 -21.81
#